data_58c98334a322d5a35dc60f496cae732a
#
_entry.id   58c98334a322d5a35dc60f496cae732a
#
_cell.length_a   1.000
_cell.length_b   1.000
_cell.length_c   1.000
_cell.angle_alpha   90.00
_cell.angle_beta   90.00
_cell.angle_gamma   90.00
#
_symmetry.space_group_name_H-M   'P 1'
#
loop_
_entity.id
_entity.type
_entity.pdbx_description
1 polymer ?
#
loop_
_entity_poly.entity_id
_entity_poly.type
_entity_poly.pdbx_seq_one_letter_code
_entity_poly.pdbx_strand_id
1 'polypeptide(L)'
;MDRFEAIAALAAPGQPLEMIETQVYGASCRAFKHAPSCLRELYRQNLSDETFVVFEQERYSFNQIWAIASAIGQGLVVDHGIQKGDRVAICMRNYPEWIIAFQAVTSVGAIAVAMNSLWQADEIEYGLEDSGCKLLIADQERVDLLLQANTSINCDIRLARGNTTTDIPLWEELASKYSGSPMPEIEIASIDDVLILYTSGSTGRPKGVVSSNLAVVSALLSWEMALMAWFMVRGVIIEPPANQPSGLLAVPLFHATGCHAIFLSAFRSQTKLVLMRKWDPQLAAEIIPREKISSFTAPSAMTADLIQYAKNSGQDLSSLLMVGGGGAARSTEQVLGIDAAFDNAMPNTGWGMTETNSIGTAIAGENYLARPASSGQPAVVLDIRIADDQGNALPPGERGEVQIRGTSMFRNYWNKPKATAESHIDGWFKTGDLGYMDEEDYLFIVDRIKDMVIRGGENIGCGEVEAALLEHPLILEAAVYSLPDERLGEEVGATIYSDGNAIDEVELREFLSGRLAKFKVPKYIQVADQKLPRTASEKIYKLQIRQQALKDLQMEP
;
A
#
# COMPACT_ATOMS: atom_id res chain seq x y z
N MET A 1 -6.57 27.99 -14.17
CA MET A 1 -6.61 27.57 -12.75
C MET A 1 -5.52 26.55 -12.55
N ASP A 2 -4.65 26.80 -11.60
CA ASP A 2 -3.65 25.80 -11.20
C ASP A 2 -4.19 24.85 -10.11
N ARG A 3 -3.36 23.90 -9.66
CA ARG A 3 -3.77 22.91 -8.64
C ARG A 3 -4.09 23.58 -7.29
N PHE A 4 -3.32 24.58 -6.89
CA PHE A 4 -3.53 25.23 -5.58
C PHE A 4 -4.83 26.05 -5.58
N GLU A 5 -5.14 26.75 -6.67
CA GLU A 5 -6.41 27.45 -6.86
C GLU A 5 -7.60 26.48 -6.85
N ALA A 6 -7.47 25.32 -7.51
CA ALA A 6 -8.51 24.28 -7.52
C ALA A 6 -8.77 23.71 -6.12
N ILE A 7 -7.70 23.36 -5.38
CA ILE A 7 -7.80 22.89 -4.00
C ILE A 7 -8.41 23.96 -3.10
N ALA A 8 -7.98 25.22 -3.21
CA ALA A 8 -8.53 26.31 -2.42
C ALA A 8 -10.04 26.51 -2.68
N ALA A 9 -10.48 26.37 -3.93
CA ALA A 9 -11.89 26.45 -4.28
C ALA A 9 -12.71 25.28 -3.69
N LEU A 10 -12.19 24.05 -3.72
CA LEU A 10 -12.83 22.87 -3.12
C LEU A 10 -12.86 22.91 -1.60
N ALA A 11 -11.82 23.46 -0.98
CA ALA A 11 -11.67 23.57 0.47
C ALA A 11 -12.43 24.76 1.09
N ALA A 12 -13.03 25.63 0.26
CA ALA A 12 -13.66 26.87 0.71
C ALA A 12 -14.88 26.63 1.63
N PRO A 13 -15.23 27.57 2.51
CA PRO A 13 -16.40 27.46 3.39
C PRO A 13 -17.68 27.16 2.61
N GLY A 14 -18.47 26.20 3.11
CA GLY A 14 -19.73 25.75 2.49
C GLY A 14 -19.58 24.73 1.37
N GLN A 15 -18.36 24.35 0.99
CA GLN A 15 -18.13 23.27 0.02
C GLN A 15 -18.20 21.89 0.70
N PRO A 16 -18.54 20.82 -0.04
CA PRO A 16 -18.58 19.45 0.51
C PRO A 16 -17.23 19.01 1.12
N LEU A 17 -16.12 19.46 0.54
CA LEU A 17 -14.75 19.19 0.99
C LEU A 17 -14.13 20.38 1.76
N GLU A 18 -14.98 21.22 2.42
CA GLU A 18 -14.51 22.32 3.24
C GLU A 18 -13.46 21.85 4.24
N MET A 19 -12.32 22.56 4.31
CA MET A 19 -11.24 22.26 5.24
C MET A 19 -11.19 23.28 6.39
N ILE A 20 -10.82 22.79 7.58
CA ILE A 20 -10.63 23.57 8.79
C ILE A 20 -9.30 23.24 9.44
N GLU A 21 -8.76 24.17 10.23
CA GLU A 21 -7.68 23.89 11.17
C GLU A 21 -8.24 23.18 12.42
N THR A 22 -7.57 22.15 12.87
CA THR A 22 -7.92 21.40 14.08
C THR A 22 -6.68 20.88 14.81
N GLN A 23 -6.86 20.40 16.03
CA GLN A 23 -5.77 19.79 16.79
C GLN A 23 -5.87 18.25 16.72
N VAL A 24 -4.81 17.60 16.25
CA VAL A 24 -4.71 16.15 16.19
C VAL A 24 -3.43 15.73 16.91
N TYR A 25 -3.56 14.93 17.97
CA TYR A 25 -2.44 14.48 18.84
C TYR A 25 -1.49 15.61 19.29
N GLY A 26 -2.07 16.82 19.54
CA GLY A 26 -1.31 17.99 20.02
C GLY A 26 -0.65 18.83 18.92
N ALA A 27 -0.81 18.47 17.65
CA ALA A 27 -0.35 19.24 16.51
C ALA A 27 -1.52 19.95 15.80
N SER A 28 -1.30 21.18 15.30
CA SER A 28 -2.26 21.84 14.39
C SER A 28 -2.21 21.17 13.03
N CYS A 29 -3.37 20.74 12.53
CA CYS A 29 -3.51 20.00 11.28
C CYS A 29 -4.73 20.47 10.51
N ARG A 30 -4.70 20.30 9.19
CA ARG A 30 -5.86 20.52 8.32
C ARG A 30 -6.75 19.26 8.31
N ALA A 31 -8.06 19.45 8.46
CA ALA A 31 -9.04 18.35 8.42
C ALA A 31 -10.27 18.74 7.59
N PHE A 32 -10.97 17.74 7.08
CA PHE A 32 -12.25 17.96 6.40
C PHE A 32 -13.37 18.16 7.42
N LYS A 33 -14.05 19.30 7.35
CA LYS A 33 -15.11 19.69 8.28
C LYS A 33 -16.33 18.75 8.24
N HIS A 34 -16.66 18.26 7.06
CA HIS A 34 -17.84 17.43 6.80
C HIS A 34 -17.50 15.94 6.61
N ALA A 35 -16.33 15.52 7.10
CA ALA A 35 -15.92 14.12 7.04
C ALA A 35 -16.90 13.22 7.80
N PRO A 36 -17.20 12.00 7.29
CA PRO A 36 -17.86 10.97 8.10
C PRO A 36 -17.09 10.75 9.41
N SER A 37 -17.81 10.66 10.53
CA SER A 37 -17.17 10.54 11.85
C SER A 37 -16.40 9.24 12.04
N CYS A 38 -16.77 8.18 11.29
CA CYS A 38 -16.12 6.87 11.34
C CYS A 38 -16.37 6.10 10.03
N LEU A 39 -15.69 4.96 9.85
CA LEU A 39 -15.88 4.10 8.69
C LEU A 39 -17.30 3.56 8.56
N ARG A 40 -17.99 3.26 9.68
CA ARG A 40 -19.40 2.85 9.64
C ARG A 40 -20.28 3.91 8.95
N GLU A 41 -20.10 5.18 9.28
CA GLU A 41 -20.86 6.27 8.64
C GLU A 41 -20.48 6.46 7.18
N LEU A 42 -19.19 6.28 6.85
CA LEU A 42 -18.76 6.26 5.46
C LEU A 42 -19.45 5.14 4.67
N TYR A 43 -19.58 3.93 5.25
CA TYR A 43 -20.29 2.82 4.59
C TYR A 43 -21.77 3.16 4.40
N ARG A 44 -22.46 3.62 5.43
CA ARG A 44 -23.89 3.97 5.38
C ARG A 44 -24.22 5.03 4.32
N GLN A 45 -23.34 6.00 4.15
CA GLN A 45 -23.52 7.07 3.16
C GLN A 45 -23.31 6.60 1.70
N ASN A 46 -22.73 5.43 1.49
CA ASN A 46 -22.35 4.92 0.18
C ASN A 46 -23.00 3.56 -0.15
N LEU A 47 -24.15 3.25 0.46
CA LEU A 47 -24.90 2.03 0.14
C LEU A 47 -25.67 2.20 -1.17
N SER A 48 -25.67 1.15 -2.01
CA SER A 48 -26.40 1.11 -3.28
C SER A 48 -26.60 -0.33 -3.75
N ASP A 49 -27.43 -0.53 -4.77
CA ASP A 49 -27.63 -1.83 -5.42
C ASP A 49 -26.64 -2.09 -6.56
N GLU A 50 -25.74 -1.12 -6.84
CA GLU A 50 -24.64 -1.31 -7.78
C GLU A 50 -23.71 -2.45 -7.32
N THR A 51 -23.09 -3.13 -8.28
CA THR A 51 -22.14 -4.21 -7.97
C THR A 51 -20.90 -3.61 -7.27
N PHE A 52 -20.58 -4.14 -6.09
CA PHE A 52 -19.37 -3.73 -5.39
C PHE A 52 -18.24 -4.76 -5.54
N VAL A 53 -18.45 -5.99 -5.12
CA VAL A 53 -17.42 -7.03 -5.12
C VAL A 53 -17.73 -8.11 -6.14
N VAL A 54 -16.72 -8.42 -6.94
CA VAL A 54 -16.72 -9.58 -7.85
C VAL A 54 -15.54 -10.46 -7.50
N PHE A 55 -15.79 -11.74 -7.24
CA PHE A 55 -14.78 -12.75 -7.04
C PHE A 55 -15.17 -14.04 -7.79
N GLU A 56 -14.44 -14.38 -8.82
CA GLU A 56 -14.78 -15.48 -9.72
C GLU A 56 -16.20 -15.36 -10.29
N GLN A 57 -17.15 -16.21 -9.83
CA GLN A 57 -18.56 -16.19 -10.22
C GLN A 57 -19.46 -15.44 -9.20
N GLU A 58 -18.90 -15.08 -8.05
CA GLU A 58 -19.62 -14.40 -6.99
C GLU A 58 -19.72 -12.90 -7.29
N ARG A 59 -20.91 -12.33 -7.06
CA ARG A 59 -21.17 -10.90 -7.23
C ARG A 59 -22.02 -10.39 -6.08
N TYR A 60 -21.58 -9.32 -5.48
CA TYR A 60 -22.24 -8.67 -4.35
C TYR A 60 -22.41 -7.19 -4.61
N SER A 61 -23.61 -6.64 -4.32
CA SER A 61 -23.82 -5.19 -4.29
C SER A 61 -23.28 -4.59 -2.99
N PHE A 62 -23.17 -3.25 -2.94
CA PHE A 62 -22.82 -2.53 -1.71
C PHE A 62 -23.82 -2.86 -0.59
N ASN A 63 -25.13 -2.92 -0.89
CA ASN A 63 -26.17 -3.30 0.05
C ASN A 63 -26.02 -4.75 0.55
N GLN A 64 -25.67 -5.69 -0.33
CA GLN A 64 -25.51 -7.10 0.05
C GLN A 64 -24.28 -7.30 0.96
N ILE A 65 -23.15 -6.67 0.65
CA ILE A 65 -21.94 -6.70 1.52
C ILE A 65 -22.29 -6.12 2.89
N TRP A 66 -22.99 -4.97 2.94
CA TRP A 66 -23.41 -4.36 4.21
C TRP A 66 -24.37 -5.23 5.01
N ALA A 67 -25.32 -5.88 4.35
CA ALA A 67 -26.27 -6.78 5.03
C ALA A 67 -25.54 -7.97 5.68
N ILE A 68 -24.59 -8.59 4.96
CA ILE A 68 -23.79 -9.69 5.51
C ILE A 68 -22.89 -9.17 6.64
N ALA A 69 -22.23 -8.02 6.46
CA ALA A 69 -21.40 -7.40 7.49
C ALA A 69 -22.20 -7.07 8.75
N SER A 70 -23.47 -6.68 8.60
CA SER A 70 -24.37 -6.42 9.73
C SER A 70 -24.70 -7.69 10.51
N ALA A 71 -24.99 -8.79 9.83
CA ALA A 71 -25.20 -10.10 10.45
C ALA A 71 -23.96 -10.56 11.22
N ILE A 72 -22.78 -10.43 10.61
CA ILE A 72 -21.51 -10.73 11.28
C ILE A 72 -21.28 -9.82 12.48
N GLY A 73 -21.53 -8.51 12.36
CA GLY A 73 -21.41 -7.55 13.45
C GLY A 73 -22.28 -7.95 14.67
N GLN A 74 -23.49 -8.44 14.44
CA GLN A 74 -24.33 -9.01 15.50
C GLN A 74 -23.66 -10.23 16.15
N GLY A 75 -23.16 -11.17 15.36
CA GLY A 75 -22.46 -12.35 15.86
C GLY A 75 -21.19 -12.00 16.66
N LEU A 76 -20.42 -10.99 16.21
CA LEU A 76 -19.25 -10.50 16.95
C LEU A 76 -19.64 -10.00 18.35
N VAL A 77 -20.71 -9.24 18.46
CA VAL A 77 -21.15 -8.67 19.73
C VAL A 77 -21.82 -9.74 20.62
N VAL A 78 -22.75 -10.54 20.07
CA VAL A 78 -23.60 -11.43 20.85
C VAL A 78 -22.90 -12.76 21.20
N ASP A 79 -22.25 -13.39 20.22
CA ASP A 79 -21.64 -14.72 20.40
C ASP A 79 -20.20 -14.64 20.92
N HIS A 80 -19.42 -13.63 20.49
CA HIS A 80 -18.03 -13.46 20.87
C HIS A 80 -17.78 -12.36 21.90
N GLY A 81 -18.82 -11.61 22.31
CA GLY A 81 -18.70 -10.55 23.31
C GLY A 81 -17.71 -9.43 22.90
N ILE A 82 -17.54 -9.21 21.59
CA ILE A 82 -16.65 -8.16 21.08
C ILE A 82 -17.21 -6.79 21.45
N GLN A 83 -16.37 -5.97 22.02
CA GLN A 83 -16.69 -4.60 22.46
C GLN A 83 -15.83 -3.59 21.68
N LYS A 84 -16.23 -2.32 21.75
CA LYS A 84 -15.45 -1.19 21.23
C LYS A 84 -14.00 -1.25 21.77
N GLY A 85 -13.03 -1.15 20.86
CA GLY A 85 -11.62 -1.21 21.16
C GLY A 85 -11.02 -2.62 21.27
N ASP A 86 -11.84 -3.68 21.22
CA ASP A 86 -11.32 -5.05 21.11
C ASP A 86 -10.68 -5.28 19.73
N ARG A 87 -9.64 -6.11 19.67
CA ARG A 87 -8.95 -6.45 18.43
C ARG A 87 -9.51 -7.75 17.86
N VAL A 88 -9.84 -7.70 16.56
CA VAL A 88 -10.27 -8.85 15.78
C VAL A 88 -9.31 -9.00 14.61
N ALA A 89 -8.60 -10.12 14.58
CA ALA A 89 -7.65 -10.44 13.51
C ALA A 89 -8.37 -10.94 12.26
N ILE A 90 -7.93 -10.47 11.09
CA ILE A 90 -8.36 -10.93 9.78
C ILE A 90 -7.11 -11.45 9.06
N CYS A 91 -7.04 -12.78 8.87
CA CYS A 91 -5.88 -13.44 8.27
C CYS A 91 -6.33 -14.37 7.14
N MET A 92 -6.51 -13.81 5.95
CA MET A 92 -6.92 -14.55 4.75
C MET A 92 -6.46 -13.84 3.49
N ARG A 93 -6.53 -14.54 2.35
CA ARG A 93 -6.28 -13.97 1.03
C ARG A 93 -7.35 -12.95 0.65
N ASN A 94 -7.23 -12.36 -0.55
CA ASN A 94 -8.23 -11.44 -1.10
C ASN A 94 -9.54 -12.18 -1.42
N TYR A 95 -10.40 -12.29 -0.43
CA TYR A 95 -11.74 -12.87 -0.54
C TYR A 95 -12.81 -11.82 -0.18
N PRO A 96 -14.05 -11.97 -0.66
CA PRO A 96 -15.16 -11.13 -0.22
C PRO A 96 -15.31 -11.09 1.31
N GLU A 97 -15.04 -12.21 1.98
CA GLU A 97 -15.11 -12.36 3.44
C GLU A 97 -14.13 -11.45 4.17
N TRP A 98 -12.97 -11.13 3.57
CA TRP A 98 -12.05 -10.16 4.16
C TRP A 98 -12.69 -8.77 4.25
N ILE A 99 -13.34 -8.34 3.16
CA ILE A 99 -14.03 -7.04 3.08
C ILE A 99 -15.21 -7.00 4.05
N ILE A 100 -16.00 -8.08 4.10
CA ILE A 100 -17.16 -8.20 4.98
C ILE A 100 -16.71 -8.18 6.46
N ALA A 101 -15.67 -8.95 6.81
CA ALA A 101 -15.09 -8.97 8.15
C ALA A 101 -14.59 -7.59 8.57
N PHE A 102 -13.86 -6.91 7.69
CA PHE A 102 -13.34 -5.57 7.94
C PHE A 102 -14.49 -4.58 8.20
N GLN A 103 -15.54 -4.60 7.38
CA GLN A 103 -16.71 -3.73 7.60
C GLN A 103 -17.44 -4.06 8.90
N ALA A 104 -17.64 -5.35 9.21
CA ALA A 104 -18.30 -5.78 10.44
C ALA A 104 -17.52 -5.32 11.69
N VAL A 105 -16.21 -5.61 11.73
CA VAL A 105 -15.33 -5.28 12.86
C VAL A 105 -15.27 -3.77 13.10
N THR A 106 -15.00 -3.00 12.05
CA THR A 106 -14.88 -1.54 12.17
C THR A 106 -16.21 -0.86 12.48
N SER A 107 -17.34 -1.46 12.07
CA SER A 107 -18.68 -0.91 12.32
C SER A 107 -19.21 -1.16 13.74
N VAL A 108 -18.68 -2.15 14.45
CA VAL A 108 -18.98 -2.36 15.87
C VAL A 108 -17.96 -1.66 16.80
N GLY A 109 -17.11 -0.79 16.25
CA GLY A 109 -16.10 -0.04 17.00
C GLY A 109 -14.92 -0.88 17.49
N ALA A 110 -14.80 -2.11 17.04
CA ALA A 110 -13.62 -2.94 17.26
C ALA A 110 -12.49 -2.56 16.30
N ILE A 111 -11.27 -2.94 16.64
CA ILE A 111 -10.07 -2.65 15.86
C ILE A 111 -9.79 -3.86 14.95
N ALA A 112 -9.83 -3.65 13.64
CA ALA A 112 -9.44 -4.66 12.66
C ALA A 112 -7.91 -4.82 12.67
N VAL A 113 -7.42 -6.03 12.92
CA VAL A 113 -6.00 -6.36 12.81
C VAL A 113 -5.79 -7.10 11.49
N ALA A 114 -5.37 -6.38 10.47
CA ALA A 114 -5.15 -6.93 9.14
C ALA A 114 -3.80 -7.65 9.10
N MET A 115 -3.84 -8.96 9.28
CA MET A 115 -2.65 -9.80 9.35
C MET A 115 -2.19 -10.24 7.96
N ASN A 116 -0.88 -10.30 7.80
CA ASN A 116 -0.28 -10.77 6.56
C ASN A 116 -0.59 -12.26 6.33
N SER A 117 -1.42 -12.55 5.33
CA SER A 117 -1.84 -13.91 4.99
C SER A 117 -0.73 -14.79 4.38
N LEU A 118 0.48 -14.25 4.22
CA LEU A 118 1.66 -14.99 3.74
C LEU A 118 2.66 -15.29 4.87
N TRP A 119 2.36 -14.88 6.09
CA TRP A 119 3.15 -15.20 7.26
C TRP A 119 3.19 -16.69 7.53
N GLN A 120 4.30 -17.14 8.13
CA GLN A 120 4.42 -18.47 8.69
C GLN A 120 3.66 -18.54 10.02
N ALA A 121 3.50 -19.75 10.56
CA ALA A 121 2.71 -19.97 11.77
C ALA A 121 3.20 -19.17 12.98
N ASP A 122 4.52 -19.10 13.21
CA ASP A 122 5.15 -18.35 14.29
C ASP A 122 4.99 -16.83 14.16
N GLU A 123 4.92 -16.33 12.91
CA GLU A 123 4.66 -14.92 12.65
C GLU A 123 3.18 -14.57 12.91
N ILE A 124 2.25 -15.48 12.54
CA ILE A 124 0.82 -15.31 12.84
C ILE A 124 0.59 -15.36 14.35
N GLU A 125 1.18 -16.34 15.04
CA GLU A 125 1.14 -16.45 16.51
C GLU A 125 1.62 -15.16 17.18
N TYR A 126 2.80 -14.67 16.74
CA TYR A 126 3.32 -13.39 17.22
C TYR A 126 2.33 -12.23 17.02
N GLY A 127 1.73 -12.12 15.83
CA GLY A 127 0.77 -11.06 15.54
C GLY A 127 -0.48 -11.13 16.41
N LEU A 128 -0.98 -12.33 16.71
CA LEU A 128 -2.13 -12.56 17.61
C LEU A 128 -1.79 -12.19 19.06
N GLU A 129 -0.61 -12.60 19.55
CA GLU A 129 -0.14 -12.29 20.89
C GLU A 129 0.14 -10.79 21.08
N ASP A 130 0.92 -10.18 20.17
CA ASP A 130 1.30 -8.76 20.23
C ASP A 130 0.07 -7.84 20.18
N SER A 131 -0.90 -8.15 19.32
CA SER A 131 -2.16 -7.38 19.23
C SER A 131 -3.13 -7.69 20.35
N GLY A 132 -3.06 -8.86 20.98
CA GLY A 132 -4.01 -9.34 21.98
C GLY A 132 -5.42 -9.49 21.40
N CYS A 133 -5.53 -10.11 20.22
CA CYS A 133 -6.79 -10.35 19.56
C CYS A 133 -7.68 -11.29 20.37
N LYS A 134 -8.98 -10.99 20.42
CA LYS A 134 -10.02 -11.86 21.01
C LYS A 134 -10.57 -12.89 20.02
N LEU A 135 -10.52 -12.58 18.74
CA LEU A 135 -11.03 -13.43 17.67
C LEU A 135 -10.09 -13.36 16.46
N LEU A 136 -9.86 -14.51 15.86
CA LEU A 136 -9.21 -14.67 14.55
C LEU A 136 -10.26 -15.10 13.52
N ILE A 137 -10.38 -14.37 12.43
CA ILE A 137 -11.14 -14.75 11.24
C ILE A 137 -10.12 -15.11 10.16
N ALA A 138 -10.04 -16.38 9.78
CA ALA A 138 -9.02 -16.88 8.87
C ALA A 138 -9.59 -17.83 7.82
N ASP A 139 -8.91 -17.96 6.68
CA ASP A 139 -9.23 -18.98 5.69
C ASP A 139 -8.61 -20.35 6.05
N GLN A 140 -9.03 -21.40 5.33
CA GLN A 140 -8.60 -22.78 5.59
C GLN A 140 -7.08 -22.94 5.59
N GLU A 141 -6.40 -22.32 4.62
CA GLU A 141 -4.94 -22.46 4.46
C GLU A 141 -4.17 -21.90 5.69
N ARG A 142 -4.66 -20.81 6.32
CA ARG A 142 -4.04 -20.22 7.53
C ARG A 142 -4.35 -21.04 8.77
N VAL A 143 -5.57 -21.53 8.88
CA VAL A 143 -5.95 -22.42 9.98
C VAL A 143 -5.15 -23.72 9.93
N ASP A 144 -5.02 -24.34 8.76
CA ASP A 144 -4.24 -25.57 8.60
C ASP A 144 -2.78 -25.36 8.97
N LEU A 145 -2.20 -24.22 8.57
CA LEU A 145 -0.82 -23.83 8.92
C LEU A 145 -0.62 -23.75 10.44
N LEU A 146 -1.55 -23.11 11.14
CA LEU A 146 -1.51 -22.97 12.60
C LEU A 146 -1.69 -24.31 13.33
N LEU A 147 -2.62 -25.14 12.86
CA LEU A 147 -2.85 -26.47 13.44
C LEU A 147 -1.65 -27.41 13.22
N GLN A 148 -1.04 -27.40 12.03
CA GLN A 148 0.14 -28.21 11.72
C GLN A 148 1.36 -27.83 12.54
N ALA A 149 1.54 -26.54 12.82
CA ALA A 149 2.63 -26.05 13.64
C ALA A 149 2.39 -26.25 15.15
N ASN A 150 1.20 -26.71 15.55
CA ASN A 150 0.78 -26.89 16.95
C ASN A 150 1.01 -25.59 17.79
N THR A 151 0.70 -24.43 17.20
CA THR A 151 0.85 -23.12 17.82
C THR A 151 -0.15 -22.94 18.96
N SER A 152 0.24 -22.15 19.96
CA SER A 152 -0.63 -21.80 21.09
C SER A 152 -1.50 -20.61 20.73
N ILE A 153 -2.77 -20.83 20.41
CA ILE A 153 -3.71 -19.76 20.04
C ILE A 153 -4.62 -19.46 21.23
N ASN A 154 -4.54 -18.24 21.75
CA ASN A 154 -5.31 -17.78 22.92
C ASN A 154 -6.51 -16.91 22.53
N CYS A 155 -7.13 -17.14 21.38
CA CYS A 155 -8.34 -16.45 20.95
C CYS A 155 -9.29 -17.41 20.26
N ASP A 156 -10.55 -17.01 20.14
CA ASP A 156 -11.53 -17.74 19.32
C ASP A 156 -11.13 -17.71 17.84
N ILE A 157 -11.57 -18.72 17.09
CA ILE A 157 -11.33 -18.80 15.64
C ILE A 157 -12.67 -18.96 14.90
N ARG A 158 -12.84 -18.22 13.81
CA ARG A 158 -13.87 -18.41 12.80
C ARG A 158 -13.23 -18.71 11.44
N LEU A 159 -13.64 -19.81 10.87
CA LEU A 159 -13.10 -20.31 9.61
C LEU A 159 -13.92 -19.78 8.43
N ALA A 160 -13.34 -18.93 7.61
CA ALA A 160 -13.93 -18.46 6.35
C ALA A 160 -13.52 -19.38 5.20
N ARG A 161 -14.47 -19.70 4.31
CA ARG A 161 -14.25 -20.61 3.16
C ARG A 161 -13.63 -21.96 3.57
N GLY A 162 -14.10 -22.47 4.72
CA GLY A 162 -13.62 -23.71 5.27
C GLY A 162 -14.26 -24.95 4.64
N ASN A 163 -13.52 -26.06 4.72
CA ASN A 163 -14.11 -27.37 4.56
C ASN A 163 -14.63 -27.87 5.93
N THR A 164 -15.64 -28.72 5.94
CA THR A 164 -16.31 -29.22 7.15
C THR A 164 -15.51 -30.29 7.92
N THR A 165 -14.22 -30.38 7.71
CA THR A 165 -13.35 -31.42 8.31
C THR A 165 -12.74 -31.04 9.64
N THR A 166 -12.93 -29.80 10.10
CA THR A 166 -12.44 -29.30 11.38
C THR A 166 -13.61 -28.96 12.32
N ASP A 167 -13.40 -29.08 13.63
CA ASP A 167 -14.37 -28.66 14.66
C ASP A 167 -14.40 -27.12 14.85
N ILE A 168 -13.70 -26.37 14.00
CA ILE A 168 -13.67 -24.90 14.07
C ILE A 168 -14.96 -24.35 13.46
N PRO A 169 -15.72 -23.49 14.19
CA PRO A 169 -16.98 -22.95 13.71
C PRO A 169 -16.79 -22.12 12.43
N LEU A 170 -17.70 -22.33 11.47
CA LEU A 170 -17.66 -21.63 10.20
C LEU A 170 -18.15 -20.18 10.34
N TRP A 171 -17.56 -19.31 9.54
CA TRP A 171 -17.99 -17.93 9.35
C TRP A 171 -19.44 -17.82 8.84
N GLU A 172 -19.80 -18.70 7.90
CA GLU A 172 -21.12 -18.75 7.28
C GLU A 172 -22.25 -19.05 8.28
N GLU A 173 -21.93 -19.71 9.40
CA GLU A 173 -22.89 -19.95 10.48
C GLU A 173 -23.34 -18.65 11.15
N LEU A 174 -22.40 -17.72 11.40
CA LEU A 174 -22.73 -16.40 11.95
C LEU A 174 -23.57 -15.58 10.97
N ALA A 175 -23.17 -15.56 9.69
CA ALA A 175 -23.91 -14.85 8.64
C ALA A 175 -25.35 -15.36 8.51
N SER A 176 -25.55 -16.69 8.59
CA SER A 176 -26.87 -17.32 8.51
C SER A 176 -27.71 -17.08 9.77
N LYS A 177 -27.10 -17.25 10.96
CA LYS A 177 -27.77 -17.11 12.25
C LYS A 177 -28.36 -15.71 12.46
N TYR A 178 -27.66 -14.68 12.03
CA TYR A 178 -28.03 -13.28 12.20
C TYR A 178 -28.51 -12.62 10.91
N SER A 179 -28.85 -13.41 9.89
CA SER A 179 -29.33 -12.88 8.60
C SER A 179 -30.51 -11.92 8.79
N GLY A 180 -30.43 -10.74 8.16
CA GLY A 180 -31.43 -9.68 8.27
C GLY A 180 -31.35 -8.83 9.55
N SER A 181 -30.42 -9.12 10.47
CA SER A 181 -30.21 -8.26 11.65
C SER A 181 -29.53 -6.95 11.24
N PRO A 182 -29.91 -5.81 11.85
CA PRO A 182 -29.22 -4.55 11.60
C PRO A 182 -27.82 -4.55 12.22
N MET A 183 -26.94 -3.69 11.72
CA MET A 183 -25.63 -3.43 12.35
C MET A 183 -25.84 -2.91 13.78
N PRO A 184 -25.14 -3.46 14.81
CA PRO A 184 -25.20 -2.97 16.17
C PRO A 184 -24.90 -1.48 16.29
N GLU A 185 -25.73 -0.74 17.03
CA GLU A 185 -25.53 0.68 17.26
C GLU A 185 -24.60 0.89 18.45
N ILE A 186 -23.35 1.23 18.14
CA ILE A 186 -22.28 1.51 19.11
C ILE A 186 -21.73 2.90 18.81
N GLU A 187 -21.52 3.73 19.81
CA GLU A 187 -20.94 5.06 19.63
C GLU A 187 -19.46 4.95 19.25
N ILE A 188 -19.11 5.48 18.08
CA ILE A 188 -17.74 5.49 17.53
C ILE A 188 -17.33 6.94 17.30
N ALA A 189 -16.25 7.38 17.97
CA ALA A 189 -15.66 8.69 17.77
C ALA A 189 -14.64 8.66 16.63
N SER A 190 -14.43 9.80 15.98
CA SER A 190 -13.45 9.92 14.89
C SER A 190 -12.01 9.61 15.32
N ILE A 191 -11.66 9.85 16.59
CA ILE A 191 -10.35 9.56 17.17
C ILE A 191 -10.20 8.13 17.70
N ASP A 192 -11.24 7.30 17.66
CA ASP A 192 -11.15 5.90 18.06
C ASP A 192 -10.26 5.13 17.08
N ASP A 193 -9.45 4.21 17.62
CA ASP A 193 -8.63 3.32 16.83
C ASP A 193 -9.53 2.36 16.03
N VAL A 194 -9.21 2.13 14.78
CA VAL A 194 -10.03 1.33 13.87
C VAL A 194 -9.25 0.22 13.19
N LEU A 195 -7.94 0.37 13.04
CA LEU A 195 -7.12 -0.53 12.25
C LEU A 195 -5.71 -0.65 12.84
N ILE A 196 -5.19 -1.88 12.82
CA ILE A 196 -3.76 -2.16 13.01
C ILE A 196 -3.27 -2.88 11.76
N LEU A 197 -2.29 -2.27 11.08
CA LEU A 197 -1.54 -2.88 9.97
C LEU A 197 -0.12 -3.19 10.41
N TYR A 198 0.31 -4.43 10.24
CA TYR A 198 1.69 -4.80 10.56
C TYR A 198 2.65 -4.48 9.41
N THR A 199 3.74 -3.77 9.71
CA THR A 199 4.81 -3.49 8.75
C THR A 199 5.97 -4.47 8.95
N SER A 200 6.59 -4.90 7.86
CA SER A 200 7.86 -5.63 7.90
C SER A 200 8.97 -4.68 8.34
N GLY A 201 9.17 -4.54 9.64
CA GLY A 201 10.25 -3.71 10.17
C GLY A 201 11.63 -4.20 9.70
N SER A 202 12.48 -3.29 9.26
CA SER A 202 13.86 -3.59 8.82
C SER A 202 14.78 -4.10 9.95
N THR A 203 14.30 -4.13 11.20
CA THR A 203 15.13 -4.37 12.39
C THR A 203 14.62 -5.52 13.27
N GLY A 204 13.77 -6.41 12.79
CA GLY A 204 13.25 -7.53 13.58
C GLY A 204 11.78 -7.85 13.32
N ARG A 205 11.04 -8.17 14.38
CA ARG A 205 9.62 -8.53 14.28
C ARG A 205 8.76 -7.37 13.79
N PRO A 206 7.68 -7.64 13.02
CA PRO A 206 6.77 -6.63 12.51
C PRO A 206 6.20 -5.71 13.61
N LYS A 207 5.93 -4.45 13.27
CA LYS A 207 5.30 -3.47 14.16
C LYS A 207 3.88 -3.21 13.71
N GLY A 208 2.92 -3.23 14.65
CA GLY A 208 1.54 -2.86 14.40
C GLY A 208 1.37 -1.34 14.34
N VAL A 209 1.02 -0.80 13.19
CA VAL A 209 0.72 0.61 12.97
C VAL A 209 -0.74 0.85 13.27
N VAL A 210 -1.04 1.72 14.24
CA VAL A 210 -2.41 2.00 14.72
C VAL A 210 -2.98 3.22 14.01
N SER A 211 -4.13 3.07 13.38
CA SER A 211 -4.83 4.16 12.71
C SER A 211 -6.19 4.43 13.34
N SER A 212 -6.55 5.71 13.49
CA SER A 212 -7.88 6.14 13.91
C SER A 212 -8.83 6.27 12.71
N ASN A 213 -10.14 6.30 12.98
CA ASN A 213 -11.14 6.60 11.95
C ASN A 213 -10.85 7.92 11.23
N LEU A 214 -10.49 8.96 11.98
CA LEU A 214 -10.14 10.27 11.43
C LEU A 214 -9.00 10.16 10.41
N ALA A 215 -7.94 9.43 10.74
CA ALA A 215 -6.78 9.29 9.87
C ALA A 215 -7.12 8.57 8.56
N VAL A 216 -7.85 7.47 8.65
CA VAL A 216 -8.28 6.68 7.48
C VAL A 216 -9.23 7.50 6.58
N VAL A 217 -10.27 8.12 7.17
CA VAL A 217 -11.24 8.92 6.41
C VAL A 217 -10.57 10.14 5.77
N SER A 218 -9.64 10.80 6.46
CA SER A 218 -8.88 11.93 5.90
C SER A 218 -8.04 11.53 4.69
N ALA A 219 -7.47 10.32 4.70
CA ALA A 219 -6.75 9.79 3.53
C ALA A 219 -7.68 9.62 2.32
N LEU A 220 -8.87 9.03 2.53
CA LEU A 220 -9.85 8.80 1.46
C LEU A 220 -10.33 10.10 0.82
N LEU A 221 -10.71 11.08 1.65
CA LEU A 221 -11.17 12.38 1.16
C LEU A 221 -10.06 13.19 0.49
N SER A 222 -8.80 12.97 0.86
CA SER A 222 -7.66 13.60 0.18
C SER A 222 -7.47 13.09 -1.25
N TRP A 223 -7.66 11.78 -1.51
CA TRP A 223 -7.66 11.26 -2.88
C TRP A 223 -8.85 11.79 -3.70
N GLU A 224 -10.04 11.85 -3.08
CA GLU A 224 -11.23 12.44 -3.72
C GLU A 224 -10.98 13.90 -4.12
N MET A 225 -10.47 14.73 -3.20
CA MET A 225 -10.15 16.12 -3.49
C MET A 225 -9.07 16.26 -4.56
N ALA A 226 -8.02 15.43 -4.53
CA ALA A 226 -6.96 15.46 -5.52
C ALA A 226 -7.48 15.13 -6.93
N LEU A 227 -8.38 14.15 -7.03
CA LEU A 227 -9.03 13.79 -8.30
C LEU A 227 -9.95 14.92 -8.81
N MET A 228 -10.76 15.52 -7.93
CA MET A 228 -11.62 16.65 -8.28
C MET A 228 -10.81 17.86 -8.75
N ALA A 229 -9.73 18.19 -8.04
CA ALA A 229 -8.81 19.27 -8.42
C ALA A 229 -8.16 18.99 -9.79
N TRP A 230 -7.78 17.74 -10.06
CA TRP A 230 -7.23 17.33 -11.35
C TRP A 230 -8.22 17.58 -12.52
N PHE A 231 -9.50 17.26 -12.34
CA PHE A 231 -10.55 17.56 -13.33
C PHE A 231 -10.76 19.08 -13.51
N MET A 232 -10.80 19.83 -12.41
CA MET A 232 -10.98 21.29 -12.45
C MET A 232 -9.85 22.00 -13.20
N VAL A 233 -8.60 21.62 -12.94
CA VAL A 233 -7.41 22.18 -13.61
C VAL A 233 -7.48 21.99 -15.12
N ARG A 234 -8.03 20.86 -15.57
CA ARG A 234 -8.18 20.51 -16.99
C ARG A 234 -9.47 21.02 -17.63
N GLY A 235 -10.35 21.64 -16.86
CA GLY A 235 -11.66 22.09 -17.35
C GLY A 235 -12.56 20.93 -17.81
N VAL A 236 -12.33 19.73 -17.29
CA VAL A 236 -13.12 18.54 -17.60
C VAL A 236 -14.41 18.57 -16.78
N ILE A 237 -15.55 18.56 -17.47
CA ILE A 237 -16.86 18.40 -16.82
C ILE A 237 -17.00 16.91 -16.45
N ILE A 238 -17.22 16.65 -15.18
CA ILE A 238 -17.45 15.27 -14.71
C ILE A 238 -18.88 14.88 -15.08
N GLU A 239 -19.01 14.08 -16.13
CA GLU A 239 -20.26 13.43 -16.48
C GLU A 239 -20.34 12.05 -15.78
N PRO A 240 -21.56 11.59 -15.43
CA PRO A 240 -21.70 10.22 -14.95
C PRO A 240 -21.13 9.23 -15.97
N PRO A 241 -20.25 8.31 -15.57
CA PRO A 241 -19.60 7.39 -16.49
C PRO A 241 -20.65 6.49 -17.14
N ALA A 242 -20.49 6.19 -18.45
CA ALA A 242 -21.39 5.30 -19.19
C ALA A 242 -21.45 3.87 -18.62
N ASN A 243 -20.41 3.44 -17.94
CA ASN A 243 -20.36 2.18 -17.20
C ASN A 243 -19.85 2.47 -15.78
N GLN A 244 -20.29 1.66 -14.82
CA GLN A 244 -19.75 1.73 -13.46
C GLN A 244 -18.22 1.59 -13.49
N PRO A 245 -17.45 2.50 -12.89
CA PRO A 245 -16.00 2.36 -12.77
C PRO A 245 -15.63 1.01 -12.16
N SER A 246 -14.53 0.42 -12.59
CA SER A 246 -14.13 -0.92 -12.17
C SER A 246 -12.63 -0.99 -11.90
N GLY A 247 -12.25 -1.52 -10.75
CA GLY A 247 -10.87 -1.69 -10.33
C GLY A 247 -10.49 -3.17 -10.17
N LEU A 248 -9.25 -3.52 -10.55
CA LEU A 248 -8.69 -4.84 -10.27
C LEU A 248 -7.89 -4.78 -8.97
N LEU A 249 -8.31 -5.57 -7.98
CA LEU A 249 -7.60 -5.72 -6.71
C LEU A 249 -6.79 -7.02 -6.72
N ALA A 250 -5.51 -6.90 -7.04
CA ALA A 250 -4.54 -7.99 -7.04
C ALA A 250 -3.49 -7.87 -5.91
N VAL A 251 -3.31 -6.66 -5.37
CA VAL A 251 -2.46 -6.46 -4.19
C VAL A 251 -3.19 -6.89 -2.91
N PRO A 252 -2.47 -7.36 -1.88
CA PRO A 252 -3.11 -7.88 -0.68
C PRO A 252 -3.90 -6.83 0.12
N LEU A 253 -5.08 -7.22 0.59
CA LEU A 253 -5.96 -6.38 1.43
C LEU A 253 -5.36 -6.04 2.81
N PHE A 254 -4.43 -6.84 3.32
CA PHE A 254 -3.73 -6.56 4.57
C PHE A 254 -2.62 -5.50 4.44
N HIS A 255 -2.40 -4.94 3.26
CA HIS A 255 -1.53 -3.78 3.04
C HIS A 255 -2.33 -2.50 2.85
N ALA A 256 -1.76 -1.37 3.27
CA ALA A 256 -2.40 -0.06 3.13
C ALA A 256 -2.81 0.25 1.67
N THR A 257 -2.03 -0.15 0.66
CA THR A 257 -2.40 0.00 -0.74
C THR A 257 -3.69 -0.77 -1.07
N GLY A 258 -3.78 -2.05 -0.72
CA GLY A 258 -4.98 -2.86 -0.97
C GLY A 258 -6.19 -2.39 -0.15
N CYS A 259 -5.98 -2.13 1.15
CA CYS A 259 -7.05 -1.74 2.07
C CYS A 259 -7.54 -0.30 1.81
N HIS A 260 -6.65 0.69 1.81
CA HIS A 260 -7.04 2.10 1.73
C HIS A 260 -7.17 2.58 0.29
N ALA A 261 -6.07 2.47 -0.49
CA ALA A 261 -6.03 3.08 -1.82
C ALA A 261 -6.92 2.37 -2.84
N ILE A 262 -7.22 1.07 -2.65
CA ILE A 262 -8.07 0.33 -3.57
C ILE A 262 -9.44 0.03 -2.96
N PHE A 263 -9.53 -0.77 -1.87
CA PHE A 263 -10.81 -1.22 -1.34
C PHE A 263 -11.65 -0.06 -0.78
N LEU A 264 -11.15 0.69 0.20
CA LEU A 264 -11.93 1.78 0.82
C LEU A 264 -12.20 2.93 -0.15
N SER A 265 -11.26 3.25 -1.04
CA SER A 265 -11.48 4.23 -2.10
C SER A 265 -12.55 3.77 -3.10
N ALA A 266 -12.54 2.49 -3.51
CA ALA A 266 -13.57 1.92 -4.38
C ALA A 266 -14.95 1.97 -3.73
N PHE A 267 -15.03 1.70 -2.42
CA PHE A 267 -16.29 1.82 -1.68
C PHE A 267 -16.82 3.26 -1.69
N ARG A 268 -15.96 4.24 -1.41
CA ARG A 268 -16.31 5.67 -1.40
C ARG A 268 -16.74 6.18 -2.78
N SER A 269 -16.10 5.72 -3.85
CA SER A 269 -16.34 6.17 -5.22
C SER A 269 -17.34 5.32 -6.00
N GLN A 270 -18.05 4.39 -5.37
CA GLN A 270 -18.99 3.46 -6.01
C GLN A 270 -18.37 2.64 -7.15
N THR A 271 -17.10 2.31 -7.02
CA THR A 271 -16.34 1.54 -8.01
C THR A 271 -16.54 0.04 -7.78
N LYS A 272 -16.85 -0.70 -8.83
CA LYS A 272 -16.87 -2.18 -8.81
C LYS A 272 -15.45 -2.69 -8.58
N LEU A 273 -15.25 -3.59 -7.61
CA LEU A 273 -13.98 -4.15 -7.22
C LEU A 273 -13.90 -5.62 -7.60
N VAL A 274 -13.03 -5.96 -8.54
CA VAL A 274 -12.79 -7.35 -8.96
C VAL A 274 -11.56 -7.88 -8.23
N LEU A 275 -11.76 -8.92 -7.43
CA LEU A 275 -10.71 -9.49 -6.58
C LEU A 275 -9.95 -10.60 -7.30
N MET A 276 -8.63 -10.60 -7.13
CA MET A 276 -7.77 -11.74 -7.43
C MET A 276 -7.19 -12.30 -6.13
N ARG A 277 -7.36 -13.60 -5.90
CA ARG A 277 -6.79 -14.29 -4.73
C ARG A 277 -5.26 -14.23 -4.71
N LYS A 278 -4.65 -14.40 -5.88
CA LYS A 278 -3.20 -14.40 -6.11
C LYS A 278 -2.94 -13.75 -7.45
N TRP A 279 -1.83 -13.03 -7.55
CA TRP A 279 -1.39 -12.44 -8.81
C TRP A 279 -1.13 -13.52 -9.87
N ASP A 280 -1.72 -13.32 -11.04
CA ASP A 280 -1.53 -14.10 -12.25
C ASP A 280 -1.75 -13.16 -13.45
N PRO A 281 -0.71 -12.84 -14.23
CA PRO A 281 -0.82 -11.87 -15.33
C PRO A 281 -1.72 -12.37 -16.46
N GLN A 282 -1.80 -13.68 -16.71
CA GLN A 282 -2.71 -14.26 -17.69
C GLN A 282 -4.17 -14.04 -17.26
N LEU A 283 -4.50 -14.44 -16.05
CA LEU A 283 -5.85 -14.27 -15.50
C LEU A 283 -6.24 -12.80 -15.42
N ALA A 284 -5.31 -11.92 -15.05
CA ALA A 284 -5.54 -10.46 -15.04
C ALA A 284 -5.88 -9.94 -16.43
N ALA A 285 -5.12 -10.34 -17.47
CA ALA A 285 -5.36 -9.94 -18.85
C ALA A 285 -6.71 -10.45 -19.39
N GLU A 286 -7.20 -11.61 -18.93
CA GLU A 286 -8.52 -12.15 -19.27
C GLU A 286 -9.67 -11.42 -18.53
N ILE A 287 -9.45 -11.05 -17.26
CA ILE A 287 -10.44 -10.34 -16.42
C ILE A 287 -10.66 -8.90 -16.90
N ILE A 288 -9.61 -8.20 -17.29
CA ILE A 288 -9.66 -6.77 -17.64
C ILE A 288 -10.73 -6.47 -18.68
N PRO A 289 -10.74 -7.07 -19.87
CA PRO A 289 -11.79 -6.82 -20.87
C PRO A 289 -13.15 -7.38 -20.45
N ARG A 290 -13.18 -8.57 -19.83
CA ARG A 290 -14.42 -9.23 -19.41
C ARG A 290 -15.20 -8.40 -18.39
N GLU A 291 -14.54 -7.85 -17.39
CA GLU A 291 -15.13 -7.06 -16.33
C GLU A 291 -15.08 -5.54 -16.61
N LYS A 292 -14.55 -5.14 -17.80
CA LYS A 292 -14.34 -3.74 -18.18
C LYS A 292 -13.57 -2.97 -17.11
N ILE A 293 -12.45 -3.54 -16.66
CA ILE A 293 -11.61 -2.90 -15.64
C ILE A 293 -11.09 -1.58 -16.18
N SER A 294 -11.36 -0.49 -15.46
CA SER A 294 -10.91 0.86 -15.81
C SER A 294 -9.68 1.32 -15.04
N SER A 295 -9.36 0.66 -13.92
CA SER A 295 -8.19 1.03 -13.10
C SER A 295 -7.44 -0.19 -12.58
N PHE A 296 -6.11 -0.10 -12.61
CA PHE A 296 -5.19 -1.08 -12.04
C PHE A 296 -4.07 -0.39 -11.29
N THR A 297 -4.02 -0.57 -9.96
CA THR A 297 -2.97 -0.02 -9.10
C THR A 297 -2.19 -1.15 -8.46
N ALA A 298 -0.90 -1.22 -8.77
CA ALA A 298 -0.04 -2.31 -8.33
C ALA A 298 1.45 -1.88 -8.28
N PRO A 299 2.32 -2.64 -7.61
CA PRO A 299 3.77 -2.51 -7.72
C PRO A 299 4.25 -2.61 -9.18
N SER A 300 5.39 -1.99 -9.47
CA SER A 300 5.96 -1.92 -10.83
C SER A 300 6.12 -3.29 -11.48
N ALA A 301 6.49 -4.30 -10.71
CA ALA A 301 6.67 -5.66 -11.19
C ALA A 301 5.38 -6.28 -11.75
N MET A 302 4.24 -6.13 -11.06
CA MET A 302 2.96 -6.65 -11.53
C MET A 302 2.50 -5.93 -12.81
N THR A 303 2.73 -4.61 -12.90
CA THR A 303 2.45 -3.84 -14.11
C THR A 303 3.32 -4.31 -15.28
N ALA A 304 4.61 -4.56 -15.06
CA ALA A 304 5.52 -5.09 -16.07
C ALA A 304 5.11 -6.49 -16.55
N ASP A 305 4.75 -7.39 -15.61
CA ASP A 305 4.23 -8.72 -15.94
C ASP A 305 2.97 -8.65 -16.84
N LEU A 306 2.03 -7.75 -16.51
CA LEU A 306 0.80 -7.55 -17.30
C LEU A 306 1.11 -7.03 -18.71
N ILE A 307 1.97 -6.01 -18.83
CA ILE A 307 2.40 -5.45 -20.13
C ILE A 307 3.06 -6.54 -20.98
N GLN A 308 3.99 -7.31 -20.40
CA GLN A 308 4.68 -8.37 -21.11
C GLN A 308 3.74 -9.46 -21.61
N TYR A 309 2.80 -9.89 -20.74
CA TYR A 309 1.80 -10.89 -21.14
C TYR A 309 0.88 -10.38 -22.25
N ALA A 310 0.37 -9.15 -22.13
CA ALA A 310 -0.53 -8.55 -23.12
C ALA A 310 0.16 -8.40 -24.49
N LYS A 311 1.42 -7.97 -24.53
CA LYS A 311 2.20 -7.90 -25.79
C LYS A 311 2.33 -9.26 -26.46
N ASN A 312 2.58 -10.31 -25.70
CA ASN A 312 2.79 -11.66 -26.23
C ASN A 312 1.49 -12.35 -26.67
N SER A 313 0.39 -12.08 -25.98
CA SER A 313 -0.90 -12.73 -26.23
C SER A 313 -1.81 -11.95 -27.18
N GLY A 314 -1.55 -10.66 -27.41
CA GLY A 314 -2.43 -9.77 -28.16
C GLY A 314 -3.74 -9.45 -27.45
N GLN A 315 -3.79 -9.60 -26.12
CA GLN A 315 -4.99 -9.36 -25.31
C GLN A 315 -5.36 -7.87 -25.31
N ASP A 316 -6.64 -7.58 -25.49
CA ASP A 316 -7.17 -6.22 -25.45
C ASP A 316 -7.27 -5.69 -24.01
N LEU A 317 -6.50 -4.66 -23.69
CA LEU A 317 -6.51 -3.97 -22.40
C LEU A 317 -7.02 -2.51 -22.51
N SER A 318 -7.69 -2.16 -23.61
CA SER A 318 -8.15 -0.79 -23.90
C SER A 318 -9.18 -0.22 -22.93
N SER A 319 -9.78 -1.09 -22.09
CA SER A 319 -10.67 -0.63 -21.00
C SER A 319 -9.95 0.06 -19.85
N LEU A 320 -8.62 -0.13 -19.71
CA LEU A 320 -7.83 0.55 -18.70
C LEU A 320 -7.71 2.04 -19.02
N LEU A 321 -8.15 2.86 -18.07
CA LEU A 321 -8.04 4.33 -18.10
C LEU A 321 -7.00 4.87 -17.14
N MET A 322 -6.68 4.10 -16.09
CA MET A 322 -5.68 4.44 -15.07
C MET A 322 -4.80 3.24 -14.75
N VAL A 323 -3.50 3.40 -14.89
CA VAL A 323 -2.50 2.40 -14.45
C VAL A 323 -1.60 3.03 -13.39
N GLY A 324 -1.89 2.68 -12.13
CA GLY A 324 -1.28 3.28 -10.97
C GLY A 324 -0.09 2.49 -10.41
N GLY A 325 0.82 3.23 -9.77
CA GLY A 325 1.91 2.69 -8.98
C GLY A 325 1.75 3.03 -7.50
N GLY A 326 2.18 2.11 -6.66
CA GLY A 326 2.25 2.35 -5.22
C GLY A 326 3.17 1.36 -4.54
N GLY A 327 3.80 1.80 -3.45
CA GLY A 327 4.63 0.95 -2.60
C GLY A 327 6.06 0.66 -3.10
N ALA A 328 6.41 0.98 -4.34
CA ALA A 328 7.78 0.94 -4.86
C ALA A 328 7.95 2.04 -5.91
N ALA A 329 9.16 2.58 -6.00
CA ALA A 329 9.52 3.51 -7.06
C ALA A 329 9.44 2.83 -8.44
N ARG A 330 9.17 3.62 -9.48
CA ARG A 330 9.26 3.20 -10.88
C ARG A 330 10.42 3.91 -11.55
N SER A 331 11.12 3.21 -12.45
CA SER A 331 12.08 3.88 -13.32
C SER A 331 11.36 4.73 -14.37
N THR A 332 12.06 5.69 -14.94
CA THR A 332 11.55 6.53 -16.03
C THR A 332 11.03 5.69 -17.20
N GLU A 333 11.78 4.62 -17.56
CA GLU A 333 11.41 3.70 -18.64
C GLU A 333 10.12 2.95 -18.36
N GLN A 334 9.88 2.58 -17.10
CA GLN A 334 8.63 1.92 -16.71
C GLN A 334 7.43 2.87 -16.82
N VAL A 335 7.61 4.15 -16.51
CA VAL A 335 6.55 5.17 -16.67
C VAL A 335 6.21 5.37 -18.14
N LEU A 336 7.23 5.60 -18.98
CA LEU A 336 7.07 5.74 -20.42
C LEU A 336 6.54 4.45 -21.07
N GLY A 337 6.93 3.29 -20.53
CA GLY A 337 6.45 1.98 -20.96
C GLY A 337 4.94 1.77 -20.72
N ILE A 338 4.37 2.34 -19.67
CA ILE A 338 2.92 2.32 -19.43
C ILE A 338 2.20 3.15 -20.50
N ASP A 339 2.66 4.38 -20.75
CA ASP A 339 2.09 5.27 -21.76
C ASP A 339 2.15 4.64 -23.16
N ALA A 340 3.25 3.99 -23.49
CA ALA A 340 3.42 3.30 -24.78
C ALA A 340 2.64 1.99 -24.91
N ALA A 341 2.27 1.34 -23.79
CA ALA A 341 1.61 0.03 -23.80
C ALA A 341 0.08 0.11 -23.79
N PHE A 342 -0.48 1.21 -23.29
CA PHE A 342 -1.93 1.37 -23.10
C PHE A 342 -2.42 2.65 -23.75
N ASP A 343 -3.15 2.53 -24.86
CA ASP A 343 -3.62 3.67 -25.67
C ASP A 343 -4.47 4.69 -24.91
N ASN A 344 -5.19 4.24 -23.85
CA ASN A 344 -6.14 5.05 -23.11
C ASN A 344 -5.76 5.26 -21.64
N ALA A 345 -4.72 4.59 -21.16
CA ALA A 345 -4.42 4.58 -19.74
C ALA A 345 -3.46 5.70 -19.34
N MET A 346 -3.88 6.47 -18.37
CA MET A 346 -3.08 7.51 -17.75
C MET A 346 -2.16 6.90 -16.68
N PRO A 347 -0.82 7.01 -16.81
CA PRO A 347 0.09 6.59 -15.75
C PRO A 347 -0.06 7.50 -14.53
N ASN A 348 -0.04 6.90 -13.35
CA ASN A 348 -0.03 7.63 -12.10
C ASN A 348 0.83 6.94 -11.05
N THR A 349 1.27 7.69 -10.05
CA THR A 349 1.96 7.15 -8.89
C THR A 349 1.74 8.05 -7.67
N GLY A 350 2.12 7.51 -6.51
CA GLY A 350 2.17 8.26 -5.26
C GLY A 350 3.18 7.62 -4.31
N TRP A 351 3.75 8.44 -3.47
CA TRP A 351 4.51 8.01 -2.32
C TRP A 351 3.65 8.09 -1.07
N GLY A 352 3.75 7.09 -0.24
CA GLY A 352 3.08 6.98 1.04
C GLY A 352 3.49 5.70 1.75
N MET A 353 3.08 5.57 3.00
CA MET A 353 3.45 4.43 3.83
C MET A 353 2.30 4.04 4.75
N THR A 354 2.44 2.94 5.46
CA THR A 354 1.40 2.48 6.39
C THR A 354 1.11 3.53 7.46
N GLU A 355 2.15 4.21 7.94
CA GLU A 355 2.08 5.26 8.97
C GLU A 355 1.35 6.52 8.50
N THR A 356 1.16 6.70 7.20
CA THR A 356 0.40 7.82 6.62
C THR A 356 -0.97 7.40 6.06
N ASN A 357 -1.41 6.16 6.34
CA ASN A 357 -2.61 5.56 5.75
C ASN A 357 -2.57 5.54 4.21
N SER A 358 -1.41 5.19 3.65
CA SER A 358 -1.15 5.04 2.21
C SER A 358 -1.10 6.34 1.40
N ILE A 359 -1.33 7.51 2.01
CA ILE A 359 -1.16 8.79 1.32
C ILE A 359 0.14 9.47 1.72
N GLY A 360 0.61 10.36 0.86
CA GLY A 360 1.78 11.21 1.05
C GLY A 360 1.81 12.23 -0.06
N THR A 361 2.22 11.81 -1.24
CA THR A 361 2.20 12.61 -2.46
C THR A 361 1.52 11.86 -3.60
N ALA A 362 1.13 12.59 -4.67
CA ALA A 362 0.56 11.98 -5.87
C ALA A 362 0.89 12.80 -7.12
N ILE A 363 1.05 12.08 -8.26
CA ILE A 363 1.26 12.64 -9.59
C ILE A 363 0.60 11.75 -10.64
N ALA A 364 0.07 12.33 -11.72
CA ALA A 364 -0.64 11.60 -12.76
C ALA A 364 -0.53 12.26 -14.14
N GLY A 365 -0.69 11.46 -15.19
CA GLY A 365 -0.81 11.89 -16.59
C GLY A 365 0.37 12.69 -17.08
N GLU A 366 0.11 13.78 -17.80
CA GLU A 366 1.14 14.64 -18.40
C GLU A 366 2.18 15.17 -17.42
N ASN A 367 1.75 15.52 -16.19
CA ASN A 367 2.67 15.95 -15.14
C ASN A 367 3.63 14.83 -14.75
N TYR A 368 3.16 13.58 -14.71
CA TYR A 368 4.02 12.43 -14.42
C TYR A 368 4.95 12.11 -15.59
N LEU A 369 4.47 12.18 -16.82
CA LEU A 369 5.32 12.00 -18.02
C LEU A 369 6.40 13.08 -18.13
N ALA A 370 6.08 14.31 -17.71
CA ALA A 370 7.06 15.41 -17.67
C ALA A 370 8.07 15.29 -16.50
N ARG A 371 7.69 14.60 -15.41
CA ARG A 371 8.51 14.41 -14.20
C ARG A 371 8.50 12.94 -13.74
N PRO A 372 8.98 11.99 -14.56
CA PRO A 372 8.80 10.56 -14.29
C PRO A 372 9.54 10.04 -13.04
N ALA A 373 10.55 10.77 -12.57
CA ALA A 373 11.26 10.48 -11.33
C ALA A 373 10.58 11.04 -10.07
N SER A 374 9.55 11.89 -10.22
CA SER A 374 8.86 12.48 -9.07
C SER A 374 7.82 11.54 -8.48
N SER A 375 7.70 11.59 -7.17
CA SER A 375 6.61 10.97 -6.41
C SER A 375 5.36 11.84 -6.29
N GLY A 376 5.39 13.08 -6.81
CA GLY A 376 4.27 14.00 -6.85
C GLY A 376 4.25 15.05 -5.74
N GLN A 377 3.14 15.77 -5.65
CA GLN A 377 2.92 16.86 -4.71
C GLN A 377 2.15 16.37 -3.47
N PRO A 378 2.33 17.03 -2.28
CA PRO A 378 1.71 16.62 -1.03
C PRO A 378 0.18 16.52 -1.08
N ALA A 379 -0.36 15.54 -0.36
CA ALA A 379 -1.79 15.43 -0.10
C ALA A 379 -2.27 16.58 0.79
N VAL A 380 -3.51 17.00 0.60
CA VAL A 380 -4.05 18.24 1.18
C VAL A 380 -4.09 18.29 2.71
N VAL A 381 -4.14 17.14 3.36
CA VAL A 381 -4.17 17.00 4.83
C VAL A 381 -2.79 16.79 5.45
N LEU A 382 -1.74 16.83 4.63
CA LEU A 382 -0.37 16.56 5.05
C LEU A 382 0.54 17.78 4.80
N ASP A 383 1.43 18.02 5.74
CA ASP A 383 2.60 18.87 5.56
C ASP A 383 3.82 17.95 5.38
N ILE A 384 4.64 18.22 4.39
CA ILE A 384 5.88 17.51 4.11
C ILE A 384 7.03 18.53 4.13
N ARG A 385 8.15 18.15 4.74
CA ARG A 385 9.39 18.92 4.69
C ARG A 385 10.58 17.99 4.47
N ILE A 386 11.63 18.54 3.93
CA ILE A 386 12.95 17.90 3.89
C ILE A 386 13.76 18.49 5.06
N ALA A 387 14.40 17.64 5.84
CA ALA A 387 15.10 18.07 7.04
C ALA A 387 16.51 17.48 7.15
N ASP A 388 17.39 18.21 7.83
CA ASP A 388 18.71 17.73 8.23
C ASP A 388 18.61 16.74 9.43
N ASP A 389 19.74 16.22 9.86
CA ASP A 389 19.84 15.27 10.99
C ASP A 389 19.39 15.89 12.33
N GLN A 390 19.37 17.22 12.46
CA GLN A 390 18.90 17.96 13.62
C GLN A 390 17.39 18.26 13.55
N GLY A 391 16.73 17.96 12.41
CA GLY A 391 15.33 18.24 12.18
C GLY A 391 15.04 19.64 11.66
N ASN A 392 16.04 20.42 11.26
CA ASN A 392 15.82 21.73 10.63
C ASN A 392 15.38 21.55 9.18
N ALA A 393 14.39 22.35 8.75
CA ALA A 393 13.93 22.32 7.37
C ALA A 393 15.02 22.83 6.41
N LEU A 394 15.21 22.10 5.31
CA LEU A 394 16.12 22.44 4.22
C LEU A 394 15.37 23.17 3.10
N PRO A 395 16.05 24.07 2.35
CA PRO A 395 15.46 24.75 1.20
C PRO A 395 15.20 23.78 0.03
N PRO A 396 14.36 24.18 -0.96
CA PRO A 396 14.12 23.40 -2.16
C PRO A 396 15.43 22.97 -2.87
N GLY A 397 15.46 21.74 -3.37
CA GLY A 397 16.60 21.15 -4.06
C GLY A 397 17.64 20.49 -3.15
N GLU A 398 17.67 20.81 -1.86
CA GLU A 398 18.58 20.16 -0.91
C GLU A 398 18.04 18.79 -0.45
N ARG A 399 18.96 17.84 -0.28
CA ARG A 399 18.64 16.47 0.12
C ARG A 399 18.67 16.31 1.63
N GLY A 400 17.64 15.67 2.18
CA GLY A 400 17.52 15.37 3.60
C GLY A 400 16.47 14.31 3.86
N GLU A 401 16.21 14.02 5.14
CA GLU A 401 15.14 13.11 5.52
C GLU A 401 13.77 13.73 5.22
N VAL A 402 12.91 12.96 4.55
CA VAL A 402 11.51 13.34 4.35
C VAL A 402 10.79 13.23 5.69
N GLN A 403 10.24 14.33 6.18
CA GLN A 403 9.45 14.39 7.40
C GLN A 403 8.04 14.84 7.12
N ILE A 404 7.07 14.26 7.82
CA ILE A 404 5.65 14.44 7.53
C ILE A 404 4.82 14.60 8.81
N ARG A 405 3.77 15.41 8.72
CA ARG A 405 2.74 15.51 9.75
C ARG A 405 1.37 15.80 9.11
N GLY A 406 0.30 15.53 9.83
CA GLY A 406 -1.07 15.85 9.38
C GLY A 406 -2.11 14.89 9.91
N THR A 407 -3.34 15.08 9.43
CA THR A 407 -4.52 14.40 9.97
C THR A 407 -4.58 12.91 9.61
N SER A 408 -3.97 12.49 8.49
CA SER A 408 -3.92 11.08 8.08
C SER A 408 -2.78 10.27 8.72
N MET A 409 -2.06 10.86 9.67
CA MET A 409 -0.96 10.16 10.34
C MET A 409 -1.49 9.08 11.27
N PHE A 410 -0.72 7.99 11.41
CA PHE A 410 -0.96 6.95 12.41
C PHE A 410 -0.90 7.53 13.83
N ARG A 411 -1.52 6.82 14.77
CA ARG A 411 -1.50 7.25 16.17
C ARG A 411 -0.20 6.88 16.86
N ASN A 412 0.20 5.62 16.77
CA ASN A 412 1.40 5.06 17.37
C ASN A 412 1.71 3.67 16.79
N TYR A 413 2.85 3.11 17.16
CA TYR A 413 3.10 1.69 17.05
C TYR A 413 2.51 0.96 18.26
N TRP A 414 1.67 -0.06 18.00
CA TRP A 414 0.98 -0.83 19.04
C TRP A 414 1.96 -1.42 20.04
N ASN A 415 1.73 -1.18 21.32
CA ASN A 415 2.58 -1.63 22.43
C ASN A 415 4.08 -1.29 22.30
N LYS A 416 4.46 -0.30 21.47
CA LYS A 416 5.87 0.09 21.25
C LYS A 416 6.08 1.60 21.51
N PRO A 417 5.87 2.10 22.75
CA PRO A 417 5.97 3.54 23.03
C PRO A 417 7.35 4.13 22.73
N LYS A 418 8.42 3.36 22.95
CA LYS A 418 9.79 3.80 22.64
C LYS A 418 9.97 3.99 21.13
N ALA A 419 9.56 3.01 20.31
CA ALA A 419 9.65 3.11 18.85
C ALA A 419 8.80 4.26 18.31
N THR A 420 7.63 4.52 18.92
CA THR A 420 6.79 5.68 18.57
C THR A 420 7.51 6.99 18.87
N ALA A 421 8.07 7.15 20.05
CA ALA A 421 8.80 8.36 20.43
C ALA A 421 10.04 8.60 19.55
N GLU A 422 10.82 7.56 19.25
CA GLU A 422 12.01 7.63 18.39
C GLU A 422 11.71 7.95 16.94
N SER A 423 10.47 7.67 16.49
CA SER A 423 10.04 7.97 15.10
C SER A 423 9.62 9.42 14.88
N HIS A 424 9.61 10.26 15.90
CA HIS A 424 9.18 11.66 15.79
C HIS A 424 10.28 12.63 16.27
N ILE A 425 10.28 13.82 15.71
CA ILE A 425 11.06 14.96 16.13
C ILE A 425 10.20 16.22 16.03
N ASP A 426 10.00 16.94 17.14
CA ASP A 426 9.20 18.19 17.18
C ASP A 426 7.82 18.08 16.51
N GLY A 427 7.12 16.95 16.70
CA GLY A 427 5.81 16.68 16.11
C GLY A 427 5.83 16.26 14.63
N TRP A 428 7.01 16.09 14.03
CA TRP A 428 7.18 15.54 12.69
C TRP A 428 7.57 14.08 12.74
N PHE A 429 6.90 13.27 11.95
CA PHE A 429 7.25 11.87 11.78
C PHE A 429 8.43 11.74 10.81
N LYS A 430 9.45 11.00 11.22
CA LYS A 430 10.62 10.65 10.44
C LYS A 430 10.33 9.42 9.58
N THR A 431 10.30 9.60 8.25
CA THR A 431 9.91 8.51 7.35
C THR A 431 11.02 7.47 7.13
N GLY A 432 12.28 7.88 7.35
CA GLY A 432 13.45 7.10 6.98
C GLY A 432 13.71 7.08 5.47
N ASP A 433 12.98 7.88 4.71
CA ASP A 433 13.23 8.10 3.28
C ASP A 433 14.08 9.35 3.09
N LEU A 434 15.11 9.27 2.28
CA LEU A 434 15.93 10.39 1.81
C LEU A 434 15.30 10.96 0.55
N GLY A 435 15.14 12.29 0.47
CA GLY A 435 14.55 12.93 -0.70
C GLY A 435 14.86 14.42 -0.77
N TYR A 436 14.30 15.08 -1.77
CA TYR A 436 14.28 16.53 -1.90
C TYR A 436 12.94 16.96 -2.50
N MET A 437 12.59 18.22 -2.30
CA MET A 437 11.46 18.87 -2.98
C MET A 437 11.99 19.94 -3.92
N ASP A 438 11.36 20.10 -5.08
CA ASP A 438 11.66 21.20 -5.98
C ASP A 438 10.87 22.48 -5.62
N GLU A 439 11.09 23.56 -6.39
CA GLU A 439 10.42 24.86 -6.17
C GLU A 439 8.91 24.82 -6.44
N GLU A 440 8.39 23.75 -7.09
CA GLU A 440 6.97 23.52 -7.37
C GLU A 440 6.33 22.51 -6.41
N ASP A 441 6.98 22.20 -5.27
CA ASP A 441 6.58 21.23 -4.27
C ASP A 441 6.46 19.78 -4.76
N TYR A 442 7.16 19.39 -5.84
CA TYR A 442 7.25 17.98 -6.21
C TYR A 442 8.32 17.28 -5.38
N LEU A 443 7.93 16.16 -4.76
CA LEU A 443 8.82 15.29 -3.98
C LEU A 443 9.54 14.32 -4.90
N PHE A 444 10.84 14.18 -4.68
CA PHE A 444 11.71 13.19 -5.31
C PHE A 444 12.34 12.32 -4.22
N ILE A 445 11.96 11.06 -4.16
CA ILE A 445 12.57 10.08 -3.25
C ILE A 445 13.86 9.58 -3.89
N VAL A 446 14.95 9.71 -3.16
CA VAL A 446 16.28 9.25 -3.60
C VAL A 446 16.52 7.82 -3.17
N ASP A 447 16.29 7.50 -1.89
CA ASP A 447 16.45 6.14 -1.33
C ASP A 447 15.88 6.04 0.10
N ARG A 448 15.99 4.86 0.68
CA ARG A 448 15.85 4.63 2.12
C ARG A 448 17.17 4.93 2.83
N ILE A 449 17.13 5.70 3.93
CA ILE A 449 18.33 6.02 4.72
C ILE A 449 19.08 4.74 5.16
N LYS A 450 18.33 3.67 5.46
CA LYS A 450 18.88 2.38 5.89
C LYS A 450 19.42 1.49 4.77
N ASP A 451 18.99 1.76 3.55
CA ASP A 451 19.37 0.96 2.37
C ASP A 451 20.52 1.60 1.59
N MET A 452 21.00 2.79 2.03
CA MET A 452 22.15 3.45 1.42
C MET A 452 23.44 2.67 1.68
N VAL A 453 24.30 2.61 0.67
CA VAL A 453 25.67 2.08 0.81
C VAL A 453 26.60 3.22 1.21
N ILE A 454 27.27 3.07 2.36
CA ILE A 454 28.24 4.06 2.87
C ILE A 454 29.65 3.62 2.47
N ARG A 455 30.07 4.01 1.28
CA ARG A 455 31.33 3.58 0.69
C ARG A 455 32.44 4.61 0.90
N GLY A 456 33.32 4.38 1.87
CA GLY A 456 34.45 5.29 2.11
C GLY A 456 34.04 6.72 2.46
N GLY A 457 32.87 6.90 3.09
CA GLY A 457 32.28 8.19 3.45
C GLY A 457 31.34 8.77 2.37
N GLU A 458 31.24 8.13 1.20
CA GLU A 458 30.30 8.51 0.15
C GLU A 458 28.97 7.75 0.35
N ASN A 459 27.86 8.49 0.31
CA ASN A 459 26.51 7.95 0.40
C ASN A 459 25.98 7.59 -1.00
N ILE A 460 25.78 6.30 -1.26
CA ILE A 460 25.31 5.79 -2.55
C ILE A 460 23.88 5.27 -2.37
N GLY A 461 22.93 5.87 -3.09
CA GLY A 461 21.55 5.39 -3.13
C GLY A 461 21.44 4.10 -3.96
N CYS A 462 20.92 3.04 -3.35
CA CYS A 462 20.65 1.78 -4.06
C CYS A 462 19.66 1.98 -5.20
N GLY A 463 18.63 2.82 -5.00
CA GLY A 463 17.62 3.12 -6.02
C GLY A 463 18.17 3.80 -7.26
N GLU A 464 19.16 4.67 -7.14
CA GLU A 464 19.86 5.31 -8.28
C GLU A 464 20.59 4.27 -9.13
N VAL A 465 21.26 3.32 -8.47
CA VAL A 465 22.00 2.26 -9.16
C VAL A 465 21.05 1.25 -9.79
N GLU A 466 19.94 0.90 -9.11
CA GLU A 466 18.88 0.04 -9.67
C GLU A 466 18.25 0.67 -10.90
N ALA A 467 17.94 1.96 -10.86
CA ALA A 467 17.40 2.67 -12.03
C ALA A 467 18.34 2.59 -13.21
N ALA A 468 19.64 2.85 -13.02
CA ALA A 468 20.64 2.75 -14.07
C ALA A 468 20.80 1.31 -14.63
N LEU A 469 20.68 0.28 -13.77
CA LEU A 469 20.69 -1.12 -14.21
C LEU A 469 19.47 -1.45 -15.07
N LEU A 470 18.29 -0.98 -14.68
CA LEU A 470 17.01 -1.21 -15.39
C LEU A 470 16.92 -0.47 -16.75
N GLU A 471 17.77 0.51 -17.02
CA GLU A 471 17.92 1.11 -18.36
C GLU A 471 18.59 0.16 -19.36
N HIS A 472 19.28 -0.89 -18.88
CA HIS A 472 19.91 -1.85 -19.78
C HIS A 472 18.84 -2.77 -20.40
N PRO A 473 18.79 -2.93 -21.74
CA PRO A 473 17.68 -3.58 -22.45
C PRO A 473 17.48 -5.06 -22.10
N LEU A 474 18.47 -5.72 -21.54
CA LEU A 474 18.40 -7.13 -21.14
C LEU A 474 18.12 -7.32 -19.65
N ILE A 475 18.08 -6.27 -18.83
CA ILE A 475 17.86 -6.39 -17.38
C ILE A 475 16.38 -6.12 -17.08
N LEU A 476 15.70 -7.12 -16.53
CA LEU A 476 14.28 -7.05 -16.19
C LEU A 476 14.05 -6.71 -14.71
N GLU A 477 14.94 -7.17 -13.83
CA GLU A 477 14.87 -6.88 -12.39
C GLU A 477 16.28 -6.61 -11.86
N ALA A 478 16.37 -5.71 -10.88
CA ALA A 478 17.61 -5.36 -10.22
C ALA A 478 17.38 -5.16 -8.73
N ALA A 479 18.32 -5.61 -7.91
CA ALA A 479 18.40 -5.34 -6.48
C ALA A 479 19.81 -4.92 -6.14
N VAL A 480 19.96 -3.73 -5.55
CA VAL A 480 21.25 -3.18 -5.11
C VAL A 480 21.27 -3.12 -3.59
N TYR A 481 22.41 -3.45 -3.00
CA TYR A 481 22.60 -3.57 -1.56
C TYR A 481 24.04 -3.33 -1.16
N SER A 482 24.26 -3.04 0.13
CA SER A 482 25.61 -2.92 0.69
C SER A 482 26.23 -4.29 0.96
N LEU A 483 27.52 -4.41 0.70
CA LEU A 483 28.38 -5.53 1.11
C LEU A 483 29.52 -5.01 1.96
N PRO A 484 30.01 -5.75 2.98
CA PRO A 484 31.12 -5.31 3.80
C PRO A 484 32.42 -5.23 2.97
N ASP A 485 33.22 -4.18 3.22
CA ASP A 485 34.55 -3.99 2.64
C ASP A 485 35.53 -3.51 3.71
N GLU A 486 36.66 -4.22 3.88
CA GLU A 486 37.65 -3.94 4.92
C GLU A 486 38.22 -2.52 4.87
N ARG A 487 38.33 -1.94 3.67
CA ARG A 487 38.95 -0.62 3.47
C ARG A 487 37.93 0.51 3.46
N LEU A 488 36.78 0.29 2.89
CA LEU A 488 35.78 1.34 2.61
C LEU A 488 34.58 1.28 3.55
N GLY A 489 34.54 0.28 4.45
CA GLY A 489 33.41 -0.03 5.30
C GLY A 489 32.35 -0.82 4.53
N GLU A 490 31.83 -0.25 3.45
CA GLU A 490 30.88 -0.92 2.57
C GLU A 490 31.26 -0.77 1.09
N GLU A 491 30.75 -1.68 0.28
CA GLU A 491 30.89 -1.71 -1.17
C GLU A 491 29.54 -2.00 -1.84
N VAL A 492 29.35 -1.57 -3.08
CA VAL A 492 28.10 -1.77 -3.81
C VAL A 492 28.05 -3.17 -4.41
N GLY A 493 27.02 -3.93 -4.02
CA GLY A 493 26.63 -5.20 -4.63
C GLY A 493 25.31 -5.05 -5.40
N ALA A 494 25.16 -5.83 -6.47
CA ALA A 494 23.93 -5.91 -7.25
C ALA A 494 23.60 -7.35 -7.63
N THR A 495 22.32 -7.70 -7.60
CA THR A 495 21.80 -8.93 -8.21
C THR A 495 20.78 -8.53 -9.27
N ILE A 496 20.94 -9.06 -10.49
CA ILE A 496 20.10 -8.75 -11.65
C ILE A 496 19.44 -10.02 -12.20
N TYR A 497 18.29 -9.84 -12.86
CA TYR A 497 17.61 -10.91 -13.60
C TYR A 497 17.40 -10.49 -15.04
N SER A 498 17.72 -11.39 -16.01
CA SER A 498 17.74 -11.11 -17.45
C SER A 498 16.96 -12.13 -18.30
N ASP A 499 16.13 -12.97 -17.68
CA ASP A 499 15.31 -14.01 -18.34
C ASP A 499 16.14 -14.97 -19.25
N GLY A 500 17.29 -15.39 -18.74
CA GLY A 500 18.20 -16.30 -19.43
C GLY A 500 19.09 -15.64 -20.50
N ASN A 501 18.99 -14.32 -20.70
CA ASN A 501 19.92 -13.62 -21.56
C ASN A 501 21.31 -13.51 -20.90
N ALA A 502 22.34 -13.84 -21.67
CA ALA A 502 23.71 -13.69 -21.19
C ALA A 502 24.05 -12.21 -21.03
N ILE A 503 24.54 -11.84 -19.86
CA ILE A 503 25.03 -10.50 -19.56
C ILE A 503 26.56 -10.52 -19.54
N ASP A 504 27.17 -9.73 -20.40
CA ASP A 504 28.60 -9.48 -20.31
C ASP A 504 28.88 -8.43 -19.23
N GLU A 505 29.60 -8.84 -18.20
CA GLU A 505 29.86 -7.97 -17.04
C GLU A 505 30.72 -6.75 -17.41
N VAL A 506 31.63 -6.87 -18.38
CA VAL A 506 32.46 -5.76 -18.82
C VAL A 506 31.64 -4.72 -19.57
N GLU A 507 30.82 -5.17 -20.52
CA GLU A 507 29.88 -4.30 -21.25
C GLU A 507 28.89 -3.61 -20.30
N LEU A 508 28.35 -4.36 -19.33
CA LEU A 508 27.44 -3.79 -18.33
C LEU A 508 28.11 -2.71 -17.48
N ARG A 509 29.38 -2.92 -17.05
CA ARG A 509 30.12 -1.92 -16.28
C ARG A 509 30.44 -0.67 -17.12
N GLU A 510 30.75 -0.83 -18.39
CA GLU A 510 30.93 0.30 -19.33
C GLU A 510 29.63 1.07 -19.52
N PHE A 511 28.49 0.36 -19.70
CA PHE A 511 27.15 0.94 -19.80
C PHE A 511 26.82 1.78 -18.57
N LEU A 512 27.04 1.24 -17.36
CA LEU A 512 26.81 1.92 -16.10
C LEU A 512 27.76 3.10 -15.88
N SER A 513 29.02 3.01 -16.31
CA SER A 513 30.00 4.10 -16.17
C SER A 513 29.65 5.34 -16.99
N GLY A 514 28.85 5.17 -18.04
CA GLY A 514 28.30 6.29 -18.82
C GLY A 514 27.11 7.01 -18.12
N ARG A 515 26.58 6.44 -17.03
CA ARG A 515 25.35 6.88 -16.32
C ARG A 515 25.57 7.24 -14.85
N LEU A 516 26.51 6.56 -14.23
CA LEU A 516 26.82 6.68 -12.80
C LEU A 516 28.25 7.18 -12.59
N ALA A 517 28.45 7.90 -11.50
CA ALA A 517 29.79 8.18 -11.02
C ALA A 517 30.55 6.86 -10.77
N LYS A 518 31.83 6.79 -11.07
CA LYS A 518 32.64 5.57 -11.04
C LYS A 518 32.54 4.81 -9.68
N PHE A 519 32.43 5.52 -8.58
CA PHE A 519 32.35 4.93 -7.24
C PHE A 519 30.99 4.30 -6.93
N LYS A 520 29.94 4.59 -7.73
CA LYS A 520 28.59 4.03 -7.62
C LYS A 520 28.39 2.76 -8.43
N VAL A 521 29.26 2.49 -9.40
CA VAL A 521 29.17 1.27 -10.23
C VAL A 521 29.39 0.05 -9.33
N PRO A 522 28.47 -0.93 -9.31
CA PRO A 522 28.56 -2.09 -8.42
C PRO A 522 29.87 -2.85 -8.62
N LYS A 523 30.59 -3.13 -7.55
CA LYS A 523 31.81 -3.96 -7.58
C LYS A 523 31.47 -5.44 -7.75
N TYR A 524 30.36 -5.88 -7.18
CA TYR A 524 29.89 -7.26 -7.25
C TYR A 524 28.57 -7.28 -8.00
N ILE A 525 28.51 -8.01 -9.12
CA ILE A 525 27.30 -8.20 -9.91
C ILE A 525 27.02 -9.68 -10.01
N GLN A 526 25.83 -10.10 -9.55
CA GLN A 526 25.35 -11.47 -9.66
C GLN A 526 24.19 -11.52 -10.64
N VAL A 527 24.16 -12.52 -11.51
CA VAL A 527 23.03 -12.77 -12.42
C VAL A 527 22.21 -13.92 -11.85
N ALA A 528 20.94 -13.66 -11.56
CA ALA A 528 20.03 -14.66 -11.04
C ALA A 528 19.45 -15.53 -12.17
N ASP A 529 19.33 -16.83 -11.94
CA ASP A 529 18.72 -17.79 -12.88
C ASP A 529 17.19 -17.72 -12.90
N GLN A 530 16.60 -17.06 -11.90
CA GLN A 530 15.16 -16.92 -11.71
C GLN A 530 14.83 -15.48 -11.30
N LYS A 531 13.52 -15.08 -11.43
CA LYS A 531 13.02 -13.82 -10.90
C LYS A 531 13.44 -13.63 -9.45
N LEU A 532 13.76 -12.40 -9.10
CA LEU A 532 14.24 -12.06 -7.76
C LEU A 532 13.18 -12.36 -6.70
N PRO A 533 13.57 -12.81 -5.48
CA PRO A 533 12.66 -13.05 -4.37
C PRO A 533 11.82 -11.81 -4.06
N ARG A 534 10.55 -12.02 -3.73
CA ARG A 534 9.60 -10.94 -3.46
C ARG A 534 8.96 -11.06 -2.10
N THR A 535 8.62 -9.93 -1.52
CA THR A 535 7.80 -9.86 -0.31
C THR A 535 6.34 -10.19 -0.63
N ALA A 536 5.52 -10.30 0.41
CA ALA A 536 4.06 -10.48 0.28
C ALA A 536 3.35 -9.41 -0.56
N SER A 537 3.93 -8.20 -0.63
CA SER A 537 3.42 -7.08 -1.44
C SER A 537 4.05 -6.99 -2.83
N GLU A 538 4.66 -8.09 -3.31
CA GLU A 538 5.32 -8.20 -4.62
C GLU A 538 6.51 -7.23 -4.80
N LYS A 539 7.08 -6.72 -3.71
CA LYS A 539 8.32 -5.94 -3.74
C LYS A 539 9.53 -6.87 -3.72
N ILE A 540 10.59 -6.51 -4.41
CA ILE A 540 11.87 -7.23 -4.35
C ILE A 540 12.36 -7.31 -2.89
N TYR A 541 12.66 -8.52 -2.42
CA TYR A 541 13.08 -8.77 -1.04
C TYR A 541 14.60 -8.65 -0.88
N LYS A 542 15.10 -7.41 -0.89
CA LYS A 542 16.53 -7.07 -0.86
C LYS A 542 17.29 -7.74 0.29
N LEU A 543 16.69 -7.86 1.48
CA LEU A 543 17.36 -8.49 2.62
C LEU A 543 17.73 -9.95 2.35
N GLN A 544 16.80 -10.73 1.78
CA GLN A 544 17.06 -12.13 1.42
C GLN A 544 18.13 -12.22 0.32
N ILE A 545 18.07 -11.34 -0.68
CA ILE A 545 19.04 -11.29 -1.78
C ILE A 545 20.43 -10.96 -1.25
N ARG A 546 20.55 -9.95 -0.39
CA ARG A 546 21.81 -9.59 0.27
C ARG A 546 22.38 -10.73 1.11
N GLN A 547 21.54 -11.42 1.89
CA GLN A 547 21.97 -12.58 2.69
C GLN A 547 22.48 -13.73 1.82
N GLN A 548 21.85 -13.97 0.66
CA GLN A 548 22.32 -14.95 -0.30
C GLN A 548 23.65 -14.53 -0.92
N ALA A 549 23.77 -13.27 -1.34
CA ALA A 549 25.00 -12.73 -1.91
C ALA A 549 26.19 -12.82 -0.94
N LEU A 550 25.98 -12.52 0.36
CA LEU A 550 27.01 -12.69 1.39
C LEU A 550 27.51 -14.14 1.48
N LYS A 551 26.60 -15.11 1.42
CA LYS A 551 26.95 -16.54 1.43
C LYS A 551 27.74 -16.94 0.19
N ASP A 552 27.26 -16.53 -1.01
CA ASP A 552 27.87 -16.88 -2.30
C ASP A 552 29.27 -16.28 -2.44
N LEU A 553 29.48 -15.07 -1.91
CA LEU A 553 30.75 -14.38 -1.89
C LEU A 553 31.63 -14.75 -0.68
N GLN A 554 31.16 -15.61 0.22
CA GLN A 554 31.86 -16.03 1.46
C GLN A 554 32.25 -14.83 2.35
N MET A 555 31.39 -13.83 2.45
CA MET A 555 31.58 -12.63 3.29
C MET A 555 30.83 -12.78 4.61
N GLU A 556 31.43 -12.29 5.69
CA GLU A 556 30.74 -12.13 6.98
C GLU A 556 29.83 -10.88 6.92
N PRO A 557 28.65 -10.90 7.60
CA PRO A 557 27.67 -9.81 7.54
C PRO A 557 28.18 -8.48 8.10
#